data_5eb835c643054e8cb848cf8f9b923e9b
#
_entry.id   5eb835c643054e8cb848cf8f9b923e9b
#
_cell.length_a   1.000
_cell.length_b   1.000
_cell.length_c   1.000
_cell.angle_alpha   90.00
_cell.angle_beta   90.00
_cell.angle_gamma   90.00
#
_symmetry.space_group_name_H-M   'P 1'
#
loop_
_entity.id
_entity.type
_entity.pdbx_description
1 polymer ?
#
loop_
_entity_poly.entity_id
_entity_poly.type
_entity_poly.pdbx_seq_one_letter_code
_entity_poly.pdbx_strand_id
1 'polypeptide(L)'
;MSDEDQAVQREREWLIAERKKRGWSTTKLADVARAIAQREGSDMKLRQQSISDFEQPEKAKRIPEWMRYVRMAFEEGEPNRDGDTEPRGELVYIRQLDIRYALGPGTVIDQHASATLIPFNLDFIRGLTHAPTEKLFIATGFGDSMEPVLLKHDLVLIDTNDTRLDLGDTLWALEYAEAGYIKRLRAVMRDGRRVLLILSANPDYPPEEADPNDVRIIGKVVWIARKM
;
A
#
# COMPACT_ATOMS: atom_id res chain seq x y z
N MET A 1 55.57 -2.90 9.68
CA MET A 1 54.12 -3.08 9.63
C MET A 1 53.87 -4.10 8.53
N SER A 2 53.31 -5.26 8.87
CA SER A 2 53.03 -6.29 7.87
C SER A 2 51.87 -5.88 6.94
N ASP A 3 51.73 -6.54 5.77
CA ASP A 3 50.60 -6.31 4.90
C ASP A 3 49.27 -6.58 5.59
N GLU A 4 49.24 -7.53 6.53
CA GLU A 4 48.09 -7.88 7.35
C GLU A 4 47.72 -6.74 8.33
N ASP A 5 48.76 -6.12 8.99
CA ASP A 5 48.54 -4.96 9.85
C ASP A 5 47.95 -3.79 9.10
N GLN A 6 48.37 -3.56 7.85
CA GLN A 6 47.87 -2.49 7.02
C GLN A 6 46.39 -2.77 6.57
N ALA A 7 46.04 -4.04 6.32
CA ALA A 7 44.67 -4.43 5.98
C ALA A 7 43.74 -4.20 7.18
N VAL A 8 44.14 -4.62 8.39
CA VAL A 8 43.36 -4.40 9.62
C VAL A 8 43.16 -2.91 9.89
N GLN A 9 44.19 -2.10 9.69
CA GLN A 9 44.12 -0.66 9.87
C GLN A 9 43.10 -0.03 8.91
N ARG A 10 43.15 -0.39 7.61
CA ARG A 10 42.18 0.12 6.60
C ARG A 10 40.74 -0.25 6.93
N GLU A 11 40.50 -1.49 7.34
CA GLU A 11 39.17 -1.95 7.72
C GLU A 11 38.61 -1.22 8.94
N ARG A 12 39.46 -0.99 9.94
CA ARG A 12 39.10 -0.23 11.14
C ARG A 12 38.73 1.22 10.80
N GLU A 13 39.58 1.90 10.04
CA GLU A 13 39.36 3.29 9.62
C GLU A 13 38.08 3.42 8.80
N TRP A 14 37.87 2.49 7.87
CA TRP A 14 36.64 2.42 7.07
C TRP A 14 35.38 2.22 7.94
N LEU A 15 35.42 1.28 8.91
CA LEU A 15 34.29 1.03 9.82
C LEU A 15 33.93 2.28 10.62
N ILE A 16 34.94 2.94 11.20
CA ILE A 16 34.74 4.16 11.99
C ILE A 16 34.14 5.28 11.14
N ALA A 17 34.65 5.47 9.91
CA ALA A 17 34.21 6.50 9.01
C ALA A 17 32.74 6.28 8.60
N GLU A 18 32.38 5.05 8.16
CA GLU A 18 31.02 4.72 7.73
C GLU A 18 30.01 4.80 8.88
N ARG A 19 30.40 4.33 10.08
CA ARG A 19 29.55 4.44 11.27
C ARG A 19 29.28 5.90 11.64
N LYS A 20 30.32 6.74 11.69
CA LYS A 20 30.20 8.17 12.02
C LYS A 20 29.39 8.93 10.98
N LYS A 21 29.59 8.65 9.69
CA LYS A 21 28.84 9.26 8.59
C LYS A 21 27.32 9.04 8.73
N ARG A 22 26.90 7.88 9.27
CA ARG A 22 25.51 7.53 9.52
C ARG A 22 24.99 7.96 10.91
N GLY A 23 25.84 8.53 11.77
CA GLY A 23 25.48 8.89 13.14
C GLY A 23 25.19 7.67 14.04
N TRP A 24 25.68 6.47 13.68
CA TRP A 24 25.39 5.26 14.42
C TRP A 24 26.30 5.10 15.63
N SER A 25 25.70 4.67 16.76
CA SER A 25 26.49 4.18 17.91
C SER A 25 27.05 2.79 17.62
N THR A 26 28.07 2.37 18.36
CA THR A 26 28.60 1.00 18.29
C THR A 26 27.56 -0.04 18.71
N THR A 27 26.65 0.31 19.62
CA THR A 27 25.51 -0.52 20.02
C THR A 27 24.57 -0.73 18.82
N LYS A 28 24.18 0.36 18.16
CA LYS A 28 23.29 0.32 17.00
C LYS A 28 23.87 -0.53 15.88
N LEU A 29 25.14 -0.32 15.54
CA LEU A 29 25.82 -1.10 14.51
C LEU A 29 25.87 -2.61 14.88
N ALA A 30 26.13 -2.94 16.15
CA ALA A 30 26.13 -4.33 16.60
C ALA A 30 24.75 -4.99 16.48
N ASP A 31 23.68 -4.25 16.79
CA ASP A 31 22.29 -4.74 16.71
C ASP A 31 21.88 -5.00 15.27
N VAL A 32 22.18 -4.08 14.36
CA VAL A 32 21.87 -4.21 12.93
C VAL A 32 22.63 -5.39 12.31
N ALA A 33 23.95 -5.46 12.53
CA ALA A 33 24.77 -6.54 12.01
C ALA A 33 24.38 -7.92 12.57
N ARG A 34 23.93 -7.97 13.83
CA ARG A 34 23.41 -9.20 14.46
C ARG A 34 22.09 -9.65 13.81
N ALA A 35 21.16 -8.72 13.56
CA ALA A 35 19.90 -9.03 12.91
C ALA A 35 20.14 -9.60 11.50
N ILE A 36 21.08 -9.04 10.75
CA ILE A 36 21.48 -9.55 9.44
C ILE A 36 22.10 -10.94 9.57
N ALA A 37 23.00 -11.16 10.53
CA ALA A 37 23.64 -12.47 10.77
C ALA A 37 22.59 -13.55 11.05
N GLN A 38 21.57 -13.25 11.87
CA GLN A 38 20.46 -14.17 12.16
C GLN A 38 19.63 -14.49 10.93
N ARG A 39 19.33 -13.49 10.08
CA ARG A 39 18.63 -13.69 8.81
C ARG A 39 19.40 -14.59 7.85
N GLU A 40 20.73 -14.46 7.84
CA GLU A 40 21.64 -15.31 7.06
C GLU A 40 21.92 -16.69 7.70
N GLY A 41 21.17 -17.06 8.76
CA GLY A 41 21.30 -18.34 9.43
C GLY A 41 22.55 -18.50 10.29
N SER A 42 23.17 -17.39 10.73
CA SER A 42 24.36 -17.40 11.57
C SER A 42 24.00 -17.14 13.04
N ASP A 43 24.46 -18.00 13.95
CA ASP A 43 24.32 -17.84 15.41
C ASP A 43 25.35 -16.87 16.03
N MET A 44 25.92 -16.01 15.21
CA MET A 44 26.98 -15.09 15.64
C MET A 44 26.53 -14.15 16.74
N LYS A 45 27.23 -14.16 17.86
CA LYS A 45 27.02 -13.28 19.03
C LYS A 45 27.85 -12.00 18.91
N LEU A 46 27.48 -11.11 17.97
CA LEU A 46 28.14 -9.81 17.89
C LEU A 46 27.64 -8.88 19.01
N ARG A 47 28.57 -8.39 19.83
CA ARG A 47 28.27 -7.45 20.92
C ARG A 47 28.83 -6.06 20.60
N GLN A 48 28.22 -5.03 21.17
CA GLN A 48 28.74 -3.66 21.11
C GLN A 48 30.22 -3.57 21.45
N GLN A 49 30.66 -4.31 22.50
CA GLN A 49 32.05 -4.35 22.93
C GLN A 49 33.01 -4.85 21.85
N SER A 50 32.56 -5.82 21.01
CA SER A 50 33.39 -6.34 19.91
C SER A 50 33.70 -5.27 18.87
N ILE A 51 32.74 -4.39 18.58
CA ILE A 51 32.94 -3.27 17.67
C ILE A 51 33.84 -2.21 18.32
N SER A 52 33.54 -1.84 19.57
CA SER A 52 34.36 -0.88 20.32
C SER A 52 35.83 -1.32 20.47
N ASP A 53 36.06 -2.61 20.68
CA ASP A 53 37.43 -3.15 20.78
C ASP A 53 38.13 -3.13 19.42
N PHE A 54 37.42 -3.39 18.32
CA PHE A 54 37.99 -3.31 16.98
C PHE A 54 38.30 -1.86 16.55
N GLU A 55 37.58 -0.87 17.06
CA GLU A 55 37.89 0.55 16.82
C GLU A 55 39.18 1.01 17.51
N GLN A 56 39.69 0.26 18.50
CA GLN A 56 40.93 0.56 19.22
C GLN A 56 42.15 -0.09 18.53
N PRO A 57 43.16 0.70 18.11
CA PRO A 57 44.30 0.18 17.35
C PRO A 57 45.06 -0.95 18.05
N GLU A 58 45.18 -0.85 19.36
CA GLU A 58 45.89 -1.82 20.19
C GLU A 58 45.18 -3.16 20.33
N LYS A 59 43.85 -3.20 20.09
CA LYS A 59 43.02 -4.40 20.20
C LYS A 59 42.68 -5.04 18.84
N ALA A 60 42.69 -4.26 17.78
CA ALA A 60 42.38 -4.71 16.41
C ALA A 60 43.62 -5.44 15.82
N LYS A 61 43.74 -6.73 16.06
CA LYS A 61 44.88 -7.56 15.59
C LYS A 61 44.60 -8.35 14.33
N ARG A 62 43.34 -8.52 13.97
CA ARG A 62 42.89 -9.23 12.77
C ARG A 62 41.52 -8.74 12.35
N ILE A 63 41.14 -8.95 11.09
CA ILE A 63 39.77 -8.67 10.60
C ILE A 63 38.85 -9.78 11.12
N PRO A 64 37.83 -9.45 11.93
CA PRO A 64 36.93 -10.45 12.48
C PRO A 64 35.92 -10.96 11.43
N GLU A 65 35.44 -12.19 11.58
CA GLU A 65 34.46 -12.79 10.70
C GLU A 65 33.13 -12.00 10.64
N TRP A 66 32.77 -11.34 11.73
CA TRP A 66 31.56 -10.52 11.77
C TRP A 66 31.64 -9.25 10.90
N MET A 67 32.81 -8.87 10.40
CA MET A 67 33.00 -7.69 9.55
C MET A 67 32.14 -7.77 8.27
N ARG A 68 31.91 -8.99 7.74
CA ARG A 68 31.01 -9.18 6.58
C ARG A 68 29.60 -8.69 6.88
N TYR A 69 29.05 -8.93 8.07
CA TYR A 69 27.71 -8.47 8.45
C TYR A 69 27.65 -6.97 8.73
N VAL A 70 28.76 -6.39 9.19
CA VAL A 70 28.91 -4.94 9.31
C VAL A 70 28.91 -4.27 7.93
N ARG A 71 29.56 -4.89 6.92
CA ARG A 71 29.50 -4.39 5.54
C ARG A 71 28.07 -4.44 5.00
N MET A 72 27.39 -5.57 5.16
CA MET A 72 25.99 -5.71 4.78
C MET A 72 25.09 -4.70 5.52
N ALA A 73 25.35 -4.45 6.81
CA ALA A 73 24.62 -3.46 7.59
C ALA A 73 24.79 -2.03 7.03
N PHE A 74 25.95 -1.69 6.51
CA PHE A 74 26.16 -0.39 5.86
C PHE A 74 25.64 -0.32 4.43
N GLU A 75 25.58 -1.43 3.70
CA GLU A 75 25.02 -1.53 2.36
C GLU A 75 23.48 -1.50 2.38
N GLU A 76 22.87 -2.27 3.30
CA GLU A 76 21.41 -2.40 3.40
C GLU A 76 20.77 -1.29 4.24
N GLY A 77 21.55 -0.60 5.09
CA GLY A 77 21.02 0.33 6.08
C GLY A 77 20.41 -0.36 7.30
N GLU A 78 19.62 0.38 8.09
CA GLU A 78 18.92 -0.23 9.23
C GLU A 78 17.84 -1.18 8.75
N PRO A 79 17.80 -2.43 9.26
CA PRO A 79 16.56 -3.16 9.21
C PRO A 79 15.56 -2.40 10.09
N ASN A 80 14.50 -1.90 9.48
CA ASN A 80 13.45 -1.17 10.16
C ASN A 80 12.97 -1.96 11.38
N ARG A 81 13.18 -1.42 12.60
CA ARG A 81 12.68 -2.00 13.86
C ARG A 81 11.19 -1.74 14.10
N ASP A 82 10.65 -0.78 13.40
CA ASP A 82 9.24 -0.45 13.46
C ASP A 82 8.69 -0.65 12.06
N GLY A 83 7.88 -1.66 11.84
CA GLY A 83 7.00 -1.96 10.72
C GLY A 83 6.88 -1.05 9.48
N ASP A 84 7.73 -0.05 9.34
CA ASP A 84 7.98 0.72 8.14
C ASP A 84 8.94 -0.03 7.23
N THR A 85 8.47 -1.14 6.71
CA THR A 85 8.97 -1.60 5.43
C THR A 85 8.69 -0.44 4.49
N GLU A 86 9.72 0.26 4.00
CA GLU A 86 9.58 0.92 2.71
C GLU A 86 8.81 -0.08 1.84
N PRO A 87 7.69 0.29 1.24
CA PRO A 87 6.92 -0.66 0.47
C PRO A 87 7.86 -1.25 -0.57
N ARG A 88 8.30 -2.50 -0.34
CA ARG A 88 9.09 -3.27 -1.31
C ARG A 88 8.13 -3.58 -2.45
N GLY A 89 8.03 -2.67 -3.38
CA GLY A 89 7.10 -2.75 -4.50
C GLY A 89 6.96 -1.40 -5.18
N GLU A 90 6.63 -1.44 -6.42
CA GLU A 90 6.31 -0.27 -7.22
C GLU A 90 5.14 0.48 -6.58
N LEU A 91 5.31 1.79 -6.36
CA LEU A 91 4.22 2.65 -5.92
C LEU A 91 3.41 3.12 -7.13
N VAL A 92 2.11 2.98 -7.02
CA VAL A 92 1.15 3.54 -7.98
C VAL A 92 0.33 4.62 -7.30
N TYR A 93 -0.05 5.63 -8.07
CA TYR A 93 -0.82 6.76 -7.55
C TYR A 93 -2.23 6.69 -8.12
N ILE A 94 -3.22 6.58 -7.23
CA ILE A 94 -4.63 6.49 -7.61
C ILE A 94 -5.30 7.81 -7.27
N ARG A 95 -6.09 8.34 -8.22
CA ARG A 95 -6.82 9.60 -8.05
C ARG A 95 -7.97 9.44 -7.06
N GLN A 96 -8.06 10.35 -6.10
CA GLN A 96 -9.24 10.50 -5.25
C GLN A 96 -10.17 11.56 -5.85
N LEU A 97 -11.41 11.19 -6.07
CA LEU A 97 -12.44 12.04 -6.64
C LEU A 97 -13.62 12.16 -5.67
N ASP A 98 -14.30 13.31 -5.67
CA ASP A 98 -15.60 13.39 -5.01
C ASP A 98 -16.63 12.65 -5.86
N ILE A 99 -17.32 11.68 -5.27
CA ILE A 99 -18.30 10.82 -5.97
C ILE A 99 -19.41 11.63 -6.67
N ARG A 100 -19.81 12.75 -6.09
CA ARG A 100 -20.84 13.63 -6.65
C ARG A 100 -20.42 14.24 -8.00
N TYR A 101 -19.12 14.48 -8.17
CA TYR A 101 -18.56 15.02 -9.40
C TYR A 101 -18.07 13.92 -10.34
N ALA A 102 -17.54 12.83 -9.78
CA ALA A 102 -17.01 11.73 -10.58
C ALA A 102 -18.11 10.93 -11.32
N LEU A 103 -19.32 10.91 -10.79
CA LEU A 103 -20.43 10.09 -11.29
C LEU A 103 -21.57 10.93 -11.91
N GLY A 104 -21.39 12.24 -12.05
CA GLY A 104 -22.42 13.12 -12.65
C GLY A 104 -22.50 13.02 -14.18
N PRO A 105 -23.60 13.50 -14.79
CA PRO A 105 -23.83 13.41 -16.23
C PRO A 105 -22.74 14.13 -17.01
N GLY A 106 -22.17 13.43 -18.01
CA GLY A 106 -21.13 13.99 -18.89
C GLY A 106 -19.74 14.12 -18.27
N THR A 107 -19.51 13.61 -17.06
CA THR A 107 -18.22 13.68 -16.42
C THR A 107 -17.22 12.70 -17.07
N VAL A 108 -16.16 13.25 -17.65
CA VAL A 108 -14.99 12.47 -18.07
C VAL A 108 -14.05 12.45 -16.89
N ILE A 109 -13.86 11.28 -16.28
CA ILE A 109 -13.00 11.07 -15.09
C ILE A 109 -11.58 11.62 -15.31
N ASP A 110 -11.14 11.71 -16.57
CA ASP A 110 -9.80 12.17 -16.96
C ASP A 110 -9.59 13.70 -16.85
N GLN A 111 -10.64 14.52 -16.68
CA GLN A 111 -10.55 15.98 -16.77
C GLN A 111 -10.49 16.72 -15.42
N HIS A 112 -10.47 16.01 -14.27
CA HIS A 112 -10.40 16.69 -12.97
C HIS A 112 -8.94 17.06 -12.61
N ALA A 113 -8.58 18.30 -12.91
CA ALA A 113 -7.24 18.85 -12.66
C ALA A 113 -6.84 18.98 -11.16
N SER A 114 -7.75 18.73 -10.22
CA SER A 114 -7.53 18.91 -8.77
C SER A 114 -7.68 17.63 -7.94
N ALA A 115 -7.52 16.46 -8.56
CA ALA A 115 -7.60 15.20 -7.84
C ALA A 115 -6.39 15.02 -6.90
N THR A 116 -6.64 14.68 -5.64
CA THR A 116 -5.60 14.21 -4.73
C THR A 116 -5.11 12.85 -5.20
N LEU A 117 -3.79 12.65 -5.26
CA LEU A 117 -3.19 11.36 -5.58
C LEU A 117 -2.86 10.62 -4.28
N ILE A 118 -3.35 9.40 -4.14
CA ILE A 118 -3.07 8.54 -2.99
C ILE A 118 -2.11 7.43 -3.43
N PRO A 119 -0.94 7.28 -2.76
CA PRO A 119 0.01 6.22 -3.08
C PRO A 119 -0.46 4.88 -2.55
N PHE A 120 -0.31 3.83 -3.38
CA PHE A 120 -0.54 2.43 -3.01
C PHE A 120 0.61 1.57 -3.49
N ASN A 121 0.86 0.48 -2.78
CA ASN A 121 1.73 -0.57 -3.27
C ASN A 121 1.04 -1.30 -4.44
N LEU A 122 1.74 -1.48 -5.56
CA LEU A 122 1.19 -2.12 -6.77
C LEU A 122 0.75 -3.56 -6.50
N ASP A 123 1.50 -4.32 -5.69
CA ASP A 123 1.15 -5.72 -5.38
C ASP A 123 -0.13 -5.80 -4.55
N PHE A 124 -0.35 -4.83 -3.63
CA PHE A 124 -1.62 -4.70 -2.93
C PHE A 124 -2.78 -4.48 -3.91
N ILE A 125 -2.63 -3.54 -4.85
CA ILE A 125 -3.67 -3.27 -5.86
C ILE A 125 -3.92 -4.50 -6.74
N ARG A 126 -2.87 -5.20 -7.17
CA ARG A 126 -3.01 -6.44 -7.97
C ARG A 126 -3.69 -7.57 -7.22
N GLY A 127 -3.61 -7.58 -5.89
CA GLY A 127 -4.39 -8.49 -5.03
C GLY A 127 -5.89 -8.19 -5.02
N LEU A 128 -6.30 -6.97 -5.36
CA LEU A 128 -7.70 -6.54 -5.40
C LEU A 128 -8.31 -6.61 -6.80
N THR A 129 -7.54 -6.23 -7.82
CA THR A 129 -7.99 -6.17 -9.21
C THR A 129 -6.82 -6.29 -10.19
N HIS A 130 -7.13 -6.75 -11.41
CA HIS A 130 -6.18 -6.76 -12.53
C HIS A 130 -6.34 -5.56 -13.47
N ALA A 131 -7.18 -4.59 -13.11
CA ALA A 131 -7.37 -3.38 -13.91
C ALA A 131 -6.08 -2.56 -13.98
N PRO A 132 -5.82 -1.88 -15.10
CA PRO A 132 -4.79 -0.83 -15.18
C PRO A 132 -5.07 0.27 -14.15
N THR A 133 -4.02 0.83 -13.55
CA THR A 133 -4.15 1.82 -12.46
C THR A 133 -4.89 3.09 -12.88
N GLU A 134 -4.79 3.48 -14.14
CA GLU A 134 -5.55 4.61 -14.73
C GLU A 134 -7.06 4.35 -14.83
N LYS A 135 -7.49 3.09 -14.70
CA LYS A 135 -8.89 2.68 -14.61
C LYS A 135 -9.42 2.58 -13.18
N LEU A 136 -8.60 2.97 -12.23
CA LEU A 136 -8.95 2.96 -10.81
C LEU A 136 -9.12 4.38 -10.29
N PHE A 137 -10.08 4.59 -9.42
CA PHE A 137 -10.17 5.81 -8.63
C PHE A 137 -10.72 5.53 -7.23
N ILE A 138 -10.42 6.43 -6.31
CA ILE A 138 -10.95 6.41 -4.96
C ILE A 138 -12.07 7.44 -4.86
N ALA A 139 -13.18 7.04 -4.27
CA ALA A 139 -14.25 7.93 -3.91
C ALA A 139 -14.51 7.88 -2.40
N THR A 140 -15.08 8.94 -1.86
CA THR A 140 -15.53 8.99 -0.47
C THR A 140 -17.01 8.63 -0.43
N GLY A 141 -17.40 7.73 0.48
CA GLY A 141 -18.80 7.41 0.74
C GLY A 141 -19.57 8.65 1.18
N PHE A 142 -20.78 8.82 0.62
CA PHE A 142 -21.66 9.93 0.92
C PHE A 142 -23.09 9.44 1.14
N GLY A 143 -23.75 9.99 2.19
CA GLY A 143 -25.08 9.54 2.60
C GLY A 143 -25.03 8.27 3.47
N ASP A 144 -26.19 7.75 3.79
CA ASP A 144 -26.43 6.64 4.72
C ASP A 144 -27.17 5.46 4.08
N SER A 145 -27.52 5.56 2.80
CA SER A 145 -28.31 4.52 2.10
C SER A 145 -27.62 3.16 2.02
N MET A 146 -26.30 3.12 2.21
CA MET A 146 -25.50 1.89 2.21
C MET A 146 -25.05 1.46 3.60
N GLU A 147 -25.48 2.13 4.66
CA GLU A 147 -25.22 1.70 6.03
C GLU A 147 -25.91 0.36 6.36
N PRO A 148 -25.28 -0.50 7.13
CA PRO A 148 -23.95 -0.39 7.78
C PRO A 148 -22.78 -0.84 6.90
N VAL A 149 -23.01 -1.25 5.67
CA VAL A 149 -22.00 -1.81 4.77
C VAL A 149 -20.97 -0.74 4.38
N LEU A 150 -21.45 0.44 4.00
CA LEU A 150 -20.63 1.60 3.67
C LEU A 150 -21.10 2.78 4.52
N LEU A 151 -20.22 3.31 5.36
CA LEU A 151 -20.52 4.47 6.20
C LEU A 151 -20.10 5.76 5.48
N LYS A 152 -20.70 6.86 5.96
CA LYS A 152 -20.28 8.19 5.56
C LYS A 152 -18.79 8.38 5.83
N HIS A 153 -18.04 8.90 4.86
CA HIS A 153 -16.58 9.10 4.86
C HIS A 153 -15.72 7.84 4.70
N ASP A 154 -16.29 6.65 4.52
CA ASP A 154 -15.51 5.52 4.05
C ASP A 154 -14.90 5.84 2.69
N LEU A 155 -13.68 5.35 2.46
CA LEU A 155 -13.05 5.40 1.15
C LEU A 155 -13.35 4.11 0.41
N VAL A 156 -13.70 4.22 -0.86
CA VAL A 156 -13.92 3.07 -1.74
C VAL A 156 -13.00 3.14 -2.95
N LEU A 157 -12.40 2.01 -3.30
CA LEU A 157 -11.65 1.86 -4.55
C LEU A 157 -12.58 1.29 -5.61
N ILE A 158 -12.69 1.99 -6.72
CA ILE A 158 -13.59 1.66 -7.83
C ILE A 158 -12.76 1.27 -9.04
N ASP A 159 -13.06 0.10 -9.59
CA ASP A 159 -12.53 -0.44 -10.84
C ASP A 159 -13.49 -0.14 -11.99
N THR A 160 -13.12 0.81 -12.85
CA THR A 160 -13.94 1.19 -14.01
C THR A 160 -13.74 0.27 -15.22
N ASN A 161 -12.82 -0.67 -15.14
CA ASN A 161 -12.59 -1.67 -16.17
C ASN A 161 -13.61 -2.82 -16.09
N ASP A 162 -14.22 -3.02 -14.92
CA ASP A 162 -15.27 -4.03 -14.71
C ASP A 162 -16.64 -3.35 -14.53
N THR A 163 -17.46 -3.40 -15.59
CA THR A 163 -18.83 -2.84 -15.63
C THR A 163 -19.87 -3.92 -15.88
N ARG A 164 -19.48 -5.19 -15.92
CA ARG A 164 -20.40 -6.31 -16.18
C ARG A 164 -20.99 -6.81 -14.86
N LEU A 165 -22.33 -6.73 -14.79
CA LEU A 165 -23.07 -7.27 -13.64
C LEU A 165 -22.77 -8.76 -13.49
N ASP A 166 -22.21 -9.12 -12.35
CA ASP A 166 -22.12 -10.49 -11.88
C ASP A 166 -23.36 -10.88 -11.03
N LEU A 167 -23.46 -12.16 -10.70
CA LEU A 167 -24.54 -12.66 -9.84
C LEU A 167 -24.22 -12.48 -8.34
N GLY A 168 -23.10 -11.84 -8.02
CA GLY A 168 -22.63 -11.65 -6.65
C GLY A 168 -23.32 -10.48 -5.94
N ASP A 169 -23.13 -10.44 -4.61
CA ASP A 169 -23.59 -9.34 -3.76
C ASP A 169 -22.56 -8.20 -3.75
N THR A 170 -22.33 -7.62 -4.90
CA THR A 170 -21.27 -6.65 -5.18
C THR A 170 -21.81 -5.22 -5.12
N LEU A 171 -20.96 -4.30 -4.63
CA LEU A 171 -21.22 -2.88 -4.69
C LEU A 171 -20.76 -2.30 -6.04
N TRP A 172 -21.63 -1.49 -6.63
CA TRP A 172 -21.39 -0.82 -7.90
C TRP A 172 -21.44 0.68 -7.75
N ALA A 173 -20.51 1.37 -8.37
CA ALA A 173 -20.63 2.79 -8.64
C ALA A 173 -21.45 2.96 -9.92
N LEU A 174 -22.49 3.75 -9.86
CA LEU A 174 -23.42 3.93 -10.98
C LEU A 174 -23.93 5.37 -11.05
N GLU A 175 -24.40 5.75 -12.22
CA GLU A 175 -25.21 6.94 -12.45
C GLU A 175 -26.62 6.52 -12.78
N TYR A 176 -27.57 7.15 -12.10
CA TYR A 176 -29.01 6.97 -12.30
C TYR A 176 -29.75 8.27 -11.95
N ALA A 177 -30.74 8.66 -12.75
CA ALA A 177 -31.46 9.90 -12.54
C ALA A 177 -30.55 11.14 -12.32
N GLU A 178 -29.51 11.26 -13.16
CA GLU A 178 -28.55 12.37 -13.14
C GLU A 178 -27.71 12.49 -11.86
N ALA A 179 -27.70 11.46 -11.02
CA ALA A 179 -26.91 11.43 -9.80
C ALA A 179 -26.02 10.18 -9.71
N GLY A 180 -24.89 10.33 -8.99
CA GLY A 180 -23.95 9.25 -8.74
C GLY A 180 -24.25 8.53 -7.44
N TYR A 181 -24.23 7.20 -7.49
CA TYR A 181 -24.53 6.34 -6.34
C TYR A 181 -23.54 5.19 -6.21
N ILE A 182 -23.43 4.67 -4.98
CA ILE A 182 -22.90 3.34 -4.72
C ILE A 182 -24.06 2.50 -4.22
N LYS A 183 -24.41 1.43 -4.94
CA LYS A 183 -25.54 0.54 -4.65
C LYS A 183 -25.20 -0.90 -5.00
N ARG A 184 -26.02 -1.85 -4.53
CA ARG A 184 -26.06 -3.18 -5.12
C ARG A 184 -26.98 -3.19 -6.30
N LEU A 185 -26.63 -3.95 -7.33
CA LEU A 185 -27.46 -4.12 -8.51
C LEU A 185 -27.82 -5.58 -8.70
N ARG A 186 -29.08 -5.84 -9.06
CA ARG A 186 -29.57 -7.16 -9.43
C ARG A 186 -30.43 -7.08 -10.69
N ALA A 187 -30.06 -7.84 -11.70
CA ALA A 187 -30.90 -8.00 -12.87
C ALA A 187 -31.99 -9.04 -12.60
N VAL A 188 -33.23 -8.70 -12.88
CA VAL A 188 -34.39 -9.57 -12.75
C VAL A 188 -35.24 -9.52 -14.01
N MET A 189 -36.11 -10.54 -14.23
CA MET A 189 -37.10 -10.52 -15.28
C MET A 189 -38.48 -10.15 -14.68
N ARG A 190 -39.13 -9.14 -15.23
CA ARG A 190 -40.46 -8.70 -14.88
C ARG A 190 -41.28 -8.66 -16.16
N ASP A 191 -42.37 -9.42 -16.23
CA ASP A 191 -43.30 -9.45 -17.39
C ASP A 191 -42.56 -9.63 -18.73
N GLY A 192 -41.55 -10.52 -18.76
CA GLY A 192 -40.74 -10.80 -19.93
C GLY A 192 -39.73 -9.73 -20.31
N ARG A 193 -39.53 -8.70 -19.48
CA ARG A 193 -38.51 -7.65 -19.64
C ARG A 193 -37.43 -7.75 -18.59
N ARG A 194 -36.18 -7.41 -18.96
CA ARG A 194 -35.10 -7.28 -18.02
C ARG A 194 -35.18 -5.94 -17.29
N VAL A 195 -35.18 -5.97 -15.99
CA VAL A 195 -35.23 -4.80 -15.10
C VAL A 195 -34.01 -4.87 -14.17
N LEU A 196 -33.44 -3.73 -13.82
CA LEU A 196 -32.42 -3.62 -12.76
C LEU A 196 -33.11 -3.20 -11.47
N LEU A 197 -32.80 -3.96 -10.39
CA LEU A 197 -33.12 -3.54 -9.04
C LEU A 197 -31.89 -2.80 -8.50
N ILE A 198 -32.07 -1.55 -8.10
CA ILE A 198 -31.10 -0.72 -7.39
C ILE A 198 -31.38 -0.89 -5.91
N LEU A 199 -30.44 -1.51 -5.18
CA LEU A 199 -30.64 -1.94 -3.81
C LEU A 199 -29.75 -1.17 -2.85
N SER A 200 -30.35 -0.61 -1.81
CA SER A 200 -29.65 -0.04 -0.66
C SER A 200 -29.32 -1.14 0.36
N ALA A 201 -28.29 -0.93 1.18
CA ALA A 201 -28.02 -1.79 2.32
C ALA A 201 -28.86 -1.36 3.55
N ASN A 202 -29.15 -0.07 3.66
CA ASN A 202 -30.01 0.49 4.67
C ASN A 202 -31.49 0.18 4.35
N PRO A 203 -32.23 -0.52 5.25
CA PRO A 203 -33.60 -0.93 5.02
C PRO A 203 -34.60 0.24 4.93
N ASP A 204 -34.23 1.45 5.39
CA ASP A 204 -35.07 2.64 5.28
C ASP A 204 -35.20 3.13 3.83
N TYR A 205 -34.38 2.59 2.92
CA TYR A 205 -34.40 2.89 1.49
C TYR A 205 -34.96 1.69 0.71
N PRO A 206 -36.19 1.75 0.21
CA PRO A 206 -36.77 0.66 -0.54
C PRO A 206 -36.02 0.41 -1.86
N PRO A 207 -36.09 -0.82 -2.38
CA PRO A 207 -35.56 -1.13 -3.70
C PRO A 207 -36.21 -0.27 -4.79
N GLU A 208 -35.41 0.22 -5.74
CA GLU A 208 -35.88 0.92 -6.92
C GLU A 208 -35.77 0.03 -8.16
N GLU A 209 -36.76 0.03 -9.00
CA GLU A 209 -36.75 -0.65 -10.31
C GLU A 209 -36.40 0.36 -11.41
N ALA A 210 -35.40 0.01 -12.24
CA ALA A 210 -34.96 0.86 -13.33
C ALA A 210 -34.86 0.07 -14.65
N ASP A 211 -35.09 0.75 -15.77
CA ASP A 211 -34.73 0.20 -17.08
C ASP A 211 -33.19 0.09 -17.14
N PRO A 212 -32.62 -1.02 -17.62
CA PRO A 212 -31.17 -1.16 -17.77
C PRO A 212 -30.51 -0.05 -18.59
N ASN A 213 -31.22 0.59 -19.49
CA ASN A 213 -30.74 1.68 -20.33
C ASN A 213 -30.65 3.02 -19.58
N ASP A 214 -31.37 3.16 -18.45
CA ASP A 214 -31.38 4.37 -17.62
C ASP A 214 -30.27 4.33 -16.57
N VAL A 215 -29.58 3.19 -16.40
CA VAL A 215 -28.54 3.00 -15.41
C VAL A 215 -27.18 2.87 -16.10
N ARG A 216 -26.29 3.83 -15.86
CA ARG A 216 -24.91 3.75 -16.32
C ARG A 216 -24.03 3.18 -15.21
N ILE A 217 -23.55 1.93 -15.38
CA ILE A 217 -22.59 1.34 -14.46
C ILE A 217 -21.21 1.96 -14.76
N ILE A 218 -20.64 2.58 -13.74
CA ILE A 218 -19.34 3.25 -13.80
C ILE A 218 -18.20 2.26 -13.50
N GLY A 219 -18.39 1.41 -12.50
CA GLY A 219 -17.38 0.42 -12.10
C GLY A 219 -17.77 -0.35 -10.86
N LYS A 220 -16.96 -1.35 -10.56
CA LYS A 220 -17.09 -2.25 -9.41
C LYS A 220 -16.34 -1.70 -8.21
N VAL A 221 -16.93 -1.71 -7.03
CA VAL A 221 -16.21 -1.44 -5.77
C VAL A 221 -15.40 -2.68 -5.40
N VAL A 222 -14.08 -2.55 -5.36
CA VAL A 222 -13.15 -3.66 -5.10
C VAL A 222 -12.50 -3.59 -3.72
N TRP A 223 -12.61 -2.46 -3.02
CA TRP A 223 -12.06 -2.30 -1.68
C TRP A 223 -12.72 -1.14 -0.94
N ILE A 224 -12.79 -1.26 0.39
CA ILE A 224 -13.34 -0.24 1.31
C ILE A 224 -12.33 -0.02 2.44
N ALA A 225 -12.07 1.24 2.76
CA ALA A 225 -11.31 1.62 3.95
C ALA A 225 -12.15 2.52 4.86
N ARG A 226 -12.05 2.26 6.15
CA ARG A 226 -12.77 2.99 7.19
C ARG A 226 -11.81 3.55 8.23
N LYS A 227 -12.01 4.82 8.55
CA LYS A 227 -11.33 5.43 9.70
C LYS A 227 -12.08 5.02 10.97
N MET A 228 -11.35 4.44 11.92
CA MET A 228 -11.86 4.09 13.25
C MET A 228 -11.79 5.30 14.18
#